data_0be16e8ea5054bd6e3b3ef211285bfad
#
_entry.id   0be16e8ea5054bd6e3b3ef211285bfad
#
_cell.length_a   1.000
_cell.length_b   1.000
_cell.length_c   1.000
_cell.angle_alpha   90.00
_cell.angle_beta   90.00
_cell.angle_gamma   90.00
#
_symmetry.space_group_name_H-M   'P 1'
#
loop_
_entity.id
_entity.type
_entity.pdbx_description
1 polymer ?
#
loop_
_entity_poly.entity_id
_entity_poly.type
_entity_poly.pdbx_seq_one_letter_code
_entity_poly.pdbx_strand_id
1 'polypeptide(L)'
;MKKVLLLALSLTAAGFTAQAQTMKPAAAKTAGPAITFEESKYDFGSVAQGGMVDHTFKFKNTGNQPLIISNIGVSCGCTVPEYSKAPVMPGKTGTLSAHFNSAGKMGMQNKVLTIESNATAGPATVSLVGEVKEAGAAAAASTTKAN
;
A
#
# COMPACT_ATOMS: atom_id res chain seq x y z
N MET A 1 -87.71 18.64 -1.33
CA MET A 1 -86.98 18.20 -2.53
C MET A 1 -85.70 18.96 -2.65
N LYS A 2 -84.61 18.50 -2.16
CA LYS A 2 -83.23 18.88 -2.56
C LYS A 2 -82.28 17.83 -2.02
N LYS A 3 -81.84 16.97 -2.90
CA LYS A 3 -80.85 15.92 -2.66
C LYS A 3 -79.49 16.57 -2.60
N VAL A 4 -78.84 16.55 -1.45
CA VAL A 4 -77.42 16.95 -1.28
C VAL A 4 -76.59 15.73 -1.41
N LEU A 5 -75.80 15.70 -2.50
CA LEU A 5 -74.86 14.64 -2.82
C LEU A 5 -73.53 14.98 -2.14
N LEU A 6 -73.14 14.25 -1.09
CA LEU A 6 -71.83 14.42 -0.44
C LEU A 6 -70.85 13.53 -1.19
N LEU A 7 -69.96 14.18 -1.95
CA LEU A 7 -68.75 13.55 -2.52
C LEU A 7 -67.71 13.39 -1.41
N ALA A 8 -67.44 12.17 -1.03
CA ALA A 8 -66.30 11.82 -0.17
C ALA A 8 -65.01 11.83 -1.02
N LEU A 9 -64.14 12.82 -0.78
CA LEU A 9 -62.82 12.89 -1.40
C LEU A 9 -61.83 12.05 -0.59
N SER A 10 -61.54 10.81 -1.06
CA SER A 10 -60.54 9.96 -0.45
C SER A 10 -59.13 10.42 -0.87
N LEU A 11 -58.41 11.04 0.06
CA LEU A 11 -57.01 11.45 -0.12
C LEU A 11 -56.10 10.26 0.13
N THR A 12 -55.62 9.58 -0.91
CA THR A 12 -54.61 8.54 -0.83
C THR A 12 -53.24 9.20 -0.71
N ALA A 13 -52.68 9.23 0.48
CA ALA A 13 -51.28 9.61 0.73
C ALA A 13 -50.36 8.51 0.21
N ALA A 14 -49.75 8.69 -0.97
CA ALA A 14 -48.70 7.86 -1.46
C ALA A 14 -47.43 8.19 -0.67
N GLY A 15 -47.03 7.30 0.26
CA GLY A 15 -45.78 7.41 1.00
C GLY A 15 -44.59 7.18 0.06
N PHE A 16 -43.88 8.23 -0.27
CA PHE A 16 -42.56 8.15 -0.89
C PHE A 16 -41.57 7.71 0.20
N THR A 17 -41.22 6.42 0.23
CA THR A 17 -40.05 5.94 0.98
C THR A 17 -38.79 6.36 0.20
N ALA A 18 -38.18 7.45 0.62
CA ALA A 18 -36.85 7.84 0.16
C ALA A 18 -35.85 6.79 0.66
N GLN A 19 -35.46 5.87 -0.20
CA GLN A 19 -34.32 4.99 0.05
C GLN A 19 -33.07 5.88 -0.05
N ALA A 20 -32.49 6.21 1.09
CA ALA A 20 -31.16 6.79 1.16
C ALA A 20 -30.16 5.72 0.72
N GLN A 21 -29.79 5.73 -0.55
CA GLN A 21 -28.65 4.98 -1.04
C GLN A 21 -27.41 5.61 -0.43
N THR A 22 -26.83 4.96 0.57
CA THR A 22 -25.49 5.26 1.06
C THR A 22 -24.52 5.00 -0.09
N MET A 23 -24.25 6.02 -0.89
CA MET A 23 -23.17 6.01 -1.85
C MET A 23 -21.86 5.90 -1.05
N LYS A 24 -21.27 4.69 -1.05
CA LYS A 24 -19.89 4.49 -0.62
C LYS A 24 -19.06 5.52 -1.40
N PRO A 25 -18.32 6.42 -0.72
CA PRO A 25 -17.53 7.41 -1.43
C PRO A 25 -16.52 6.66 -2.30
N ALA A 26 -16.69 6.76 -3.61
CA ALA A 26 -15.66 6.36 -4.55
C ALA A 26 -14.44 7.21 -4.19
N ALA A 27 -13.34 6.58 -3.78
CA ALA A 27 -12.10 7.27 -3.46
C ALA A 27 -11.77 8.20 -4.63
N ALA A 28 -11.83 9.50 -4.40
CA ALA A 28 -11.54 10.50 -5.41
C ALA A 28 -10.12 10.24 -5.92
N LYS A 29 -9.98 9.87 -7.19
CA LYS A 29 -8.67 9.64 -7.79
C LYS A 29 -7.92 10.97 -7.77
N THR A 30 -6.72 10.96 -7.21
CA THR A 30 -5.82 12.11 -7.22
C THR A 30 -5.57 12.55 -8.67
N ALA A 31 -5.65 13.85 -8.94
CA ALA A 31 -5.34 14.38 -10.28
C ALA A 31 -3.85 14.16 -10.59
N GLY A 32 -3.56 13.50 -11.71
CA GLY A 32 -2.21 13.10 -12.10
C GLY A 32 -1.85 11.68 -11.66
N PRO A 33 -0.59 11.25 -11.91
CA PRO A 33 -0.09 9.96 -11.41
C PRO A 33 0.09 10.02 -9.89
N ALA A 34 -0.29 8.96 -9.19
CA ALA A 34 -0.14 8.88 -7.74
C ALA A 34 0.23 7.46 -7.31
N ILE A 35 1.24 7.34 -6.46
CA ILE A 35 1.71 6.08 -5.91
C ILE A 35 1.23 5.92 -4.47
N THR A 36 0.66 4.76 -4.16
CA THR A 36 0.28 4.39 -2.79
C THR A 36 0.78 2.98 -2.52
N PHE A 37 1.64 2.83 -1.54
CA PHE A 37 2.12 1.52 -1.09
C PHE A 37 1.11 0.87 -0.15
N GLU A 38 0.97 -0.47 -0.22
CA GLU A 38 0.16 -1.25 0.72
C GLU A 38 0.81 -1.23 2.11
N GLU A 39 2.15 -1.24 2.15
CA GLU A 39 2.98 -1.05 3.33
C GLU A 39 4.18 -0.17 3.00
N SER A 40 4.53 0.73 3.88
CA SER A 40 5.71 1.59 3.73
C SER A 40 6.90 1.12 4.57
N LYS A 41 6.70 0.09 5.40
CA LYS A 41 7.71 -0.45 6.28
C LYS A 41 7.54 -1.95 6.41
N TYR A 42 8.60 -2.68 6.14
CA TYR A 42 8.68 -4.12 6.37
C TYR A 42 9.66 -4.40 7.51
N ASP A 43 9.20 -5.12 8.53
CA ASP A 43 10.04 -5.58 9.64
C ASP A 43 10.44 -7.03 9.38
N PHE A 44 11.72 -7.24 9.10
CA PHE A 44 12.26 -8.59 8.88
C PHE A 44 12.64 -9.32 10.18
N GLY A 45 12.37 -8.70 11.35
CA GLY A 45 12.69 -9.29 12.64
C GLY A 45 14.21 -9.36 12.87
N SER A 46 14.78 -10.55 12.91
CA SER A 46 16.23 -10.74 13.05
C SER A 46 16.79 -11.71 12.03
N VAL A 47 17.98 -11.39 11.53
CA VAL A 47 18.74 -12.20 10.58
C VAL A 47 20.18 -12.35 11.06
N ALA A 48 20.83 -13.48 10.79
CA ALA A 48 22.25 -13.66 11.05
C ALA A 48 23.08 -12.78 10.10
N GLN A 49 24.23 -12.29 10.56
CA GLN A 49 25.19 -11.58 9.74
C GLN A 49 25.58 -12.40 8.51
N GLY A 50 25.55 -11.80 7.33
CA GLY A 50 25.76 -12.48 6.04
C GLY A 50 24.49 -13.07 5.44
N GLY A 51 23.37 -13.06 6.16
CA GLY A 51 22.08 -13.48 5.62
C GLY A 51 21.51 -12.46 4.62
N MET A 52 20.61 -12.94 3.75
CA MET A 52 19.88 -12.12 2.79
C MET A 52 18.46 -11.89 3.30
N VAL A 53 17.96 -10.69 3.08
CA VAL A 53 16.56 -10.35 3.32
C VAL A 53 15.95 -9.88 2.01
N ASP A 54 14.96 -10.61 1.54
CA ASP A 54 14.23 -10.29 0.33
C ASP A 54 12.80 -9.92 0.67
N HIS A 55 12.34 -8.80 0.16
CA HIS A 55 10.97 -8.37 0.35
C HIS A 55 10.43 -7.65 -0.89
N THR A 56 9.14 -7.88 -1.18
CA THR A 56 8.46 -7.26 -2.31
C THR A 56 7.35 -6.36 -1.81
N PHE A 57 7.56 -5.06 -1.92
CA PHE A 57 6.54 -4.05 -1.67
C PHE A 57 5.56 -3.99 -2.84
N LYS A 58 4.27 -3.98 -2.52
CA LYS A 58 3.22 -3.74 -3.50
C LYS A 58 2.76 -2.30 -3.43
N PHE A 59 2.54 -1.70 -4.58
CA PHE A 59 1.99 -0.36 -4.69
C PHE A 59 0.88 -0.30 -5.74
N LYS A 60 0.03 0.68 -5.64
CA LYS A 60 -1.06 0.95 -6.57
C LYS A 60 -0.94 2.35 -7.13
N ASN A 61 -1.21 2.50 -8.41
CA ASN A 61 -1.44 3.82 -8.97
C ASN A 61 -2.87 4.26 -8.62
N THR A 62 -2.99 5.15 -7.64
CA THR A 62 -4.26 5.71 -7.17
C THR A 62 -4.65 6.98 -7.90
N GLY A 63 -3.80 7.44 -8.81
CA GLY A 63 -4.04 8.58 -9.67
C GLY A 63 -4.91 8.27 -10.89
N ASN A 64 -5.06 9.27 -11.75
CA ASN A 64 -5.83 9.17 -13.00
C ASN A 64 -4.97 9.17 -14.27
N GLN A 65 -3.64 9.17 -14.13
CA GLN A 65 -2.67 9.10 -15.23
C GLN A 65 -1.65 7.98 -15.01
N PRO A 66 -0.96 7.50 -16.07
CA PRO A 66 0.06 6.46 -15.94
C PRO A 66 1.20 6.87 -14.99
N LEU A 67 1.55 5.97 -14.06
CA LEU A 67 2.65 6.15 -13.12
C LEU A 67 3.90 5.46 -13.66
N ILE A 68 5.01 6.18 -13.70
CA ILE A 68 6.31 5.68 -14.17
C ILE A 68 7.33 5.89 -13.05
N ILE A 69 7.96 4.80 -12.60
CA ILE A 69 9.11 4.87 -11.69
C ILE A 69 10.35 5.14 -12.52
N SER A 70 11.04 6.24 -12.25
CA SER A 70 12.25 6.65 -12.95
C SER A 70 13.52 6.10 -12.30
N ASN A 71 13.58 6.08 -10.98
CA ASN A 71 14.73 5.64 -10.21
C ASN A 71 14.32 5.19 -8.80
N ILE A 72 15.18 4.38 -8.16
CA ILE A 72 15.05 4.05 -6.74
C ILE A 72 16.41 4.27 -6.08
N GLY A 73 16.46 5.30 -5.25
CA GLY A 73 17.59 5.57 -4.38
C GLY A 73 17.58 4.66 -3.15
N VAL A 74 18.74 4.20 -2.73
CA VAL A 74 18.92 3.36 -1.53
C VAL A 74 19.87 4.04 -0.54
N SER A 75 19.60 3.88 0.76
CA SER A 75 20.42 4.48 1.83
C SER A 75 21.81 3.85 1.96
N CYS A 76 22.04 2.67 1.37
CA CYS A 76 23.36 2.02 1.31
C CYS A 76 23.44 1.09 0.10
N GLY A 77 24.67 0.85 -0.40
CA GLY A 77 24.92 -0.11 -1.48
C GLY A 77 24.71 -1.59 -1.12
N CYS A 78 24.25 -1.87 0.11
CA CYS A 78 23.92 -3.22 0.59
C CYS A 78 22.47 -3.63 0.28
N THR A 79 21.69 -2.74 -0.32
CA THR A 79 20.30 -3.01 -0.74
C THR A 79 20.22 -2.77 -2.25
N VAL A 80 19.71 -3.76 -2.97
CA VAL A 80 19.51 -3.69 -4.42
C VAL A 80 18.00 -3.70 -4.69
N PRO A 81 17.45 -2.63 -5.31
CA PRO A 81 16.06 -2.61 -5.70
C PRO A 81 15.87 -3.22 -7.09
N GLU A 82 14.78 -3.99 -7.25
CA GLU A 82 14.31 -4.46 -8.56
C GLU A 82 12.88 -3.95 -8.79
N TYR A 83 12.66 -3.34 -9.95
CA TYR A 83 11.36 -2.79 -10.32
C TYR A 83 11.17 -2.70 -11.83
N SER A 84 9.91 -2.66 -12.25
CA SER A 84 9.56 -2.45 -13.66
C SER A 84 9.55 -0.96 -14.00
N LYS A 85 10.18 -0.59 -15.13
CA LYS A 85 10.09 0.76 -15.72
C LYS A 85 8.84 0.93 -16.58
N ALA A 86 8.06 -0.13 -16.78
CA ALA A 86 6.82 -0.03 -17.53
C ALA A 86 5.79 0.85 -16.79
N PRO A 87 5.01 1.66 -17.52
CA PRO A 87 3.98 2.49 -16.91
C PRO A 87 2.91 1.66 -16.20
N VAL A 88 2.61 2.00 -14.95
CA VAL A 88 1.51 1.40 -14.18
C VAL A 88 0.26 2.24 -14.42
N MET A 89 -0.72 1.68 -15.10
CA MET A 89 -1.96 2.36 -15.47
C MET A 89 -2.81 2.72 -14.23
N PRO A 90 -3.69 3.73 -14.33
CA PRO A 90 -4.59 4.10 -13.25
C PRO A 90 -5.36 2.93 -12.66
N GLY A 91 -5.31 2.77 -11.34
CA GLY A 91 -5.97 1.69 -10.61
C GLY A 91 -5.24 0.34 -10.63
N LYS A 92 -4.15 0.22 -11.39
CA LYS A 92 -3.32 -1.01 -11.43
C LYS A 92 -2.28 -1.03 -10.33
N THR A 93 -1.84 -2.23 -9.99
CA THR A 93 -0.80 -2.51 -8.99
C THR A 93 0.53 -2.78 -9.68
N GLY A 94 1.61 -2.31 -9.07
CA GLY A 94 2.99 -2.67 -9.40
C GLY A 94 3.70 -3.25 -8.19
N THR A 95 4.91 -3.73 -8.41
CA THR A 95 5.77 -4.30 -7.37
C THR A 95 7.16 -3.71 -7.41
N LEU A 96 7.79 -3.64 -6.23
CA LEU A 96 9.18 -3.26 -6.02
C LEU A 96 9.79 -4.29 -5.09
N SER A 97 10.78 -5.05 -5.55
CA SER A 97 11.54 -5.97 -4.72
C SER A 97 12.80 -5.29 -4.17
N ALA A 98 13.13 -5.57 -2.92
CA ALA A 98 14.30 -5.06 -2.24
C ALA A 98 15.10 -6.24 -1.68
N HIS A 99 16.38 -6.33 -2.05
CA HIS A 99 17.32 -7.38 -1.65
C HIS A 99 18.38 -6.77 -0.76
N PHE A 100 18.32 -7.03 0.54
CA PHE A 100 19.28 -6.53 1.52
C PHE A 100 20.26 -7.62 1.93
N ASN A 101 21.55 -7.36 1.73
CA ASN A 101 22.63 -8.22 2.19
C ASN A 101 23.15 -7.71 3.53
N SER A 102 23.08 -8.55 4.57
CA SER A 102 23.49 -8.18 5.92
C SER A 102 24.98 -8.46 6.22
N ALA A 103 25.78 -8.82 5.20
CA ALA A 103 27.23 -9.02 5.37
C ALA A 103 27.91 -7.74 5.89
N GLY A 104 28.69 -7.88 6.96
CA GLY A 104 29.37 -6.75 7.61
C GLY A 104 28.43 -5.77 8.34
N LYS A 105 27.17 -6.15 8.57
CA LYS A 105 26.19 -5.37 9.33
C LYS A 105 25.92 -6.03 10.67
N MET A 106 25.66 -5.21 11.70
CA MET A 106 25.31 -5.66 13.05
C MET A 106 24.31 -4.73 13.70
N GLY A 107 23.49 -5.25 14.60
CA GLY A 107 22.48 -4.50 15.35
C GLY A 107 21.29 -4.07 14.51
N MET A 108 20.57 -3.06 15.01
CA MET A 108 19.37 -2.54 14.36
C MET A 108 19.69 -1.92 12.99
N GLN A 109 18.95 -2.33 12.01
CA GLN A 109 19.06 -1.83 10.63
C GLN A 109 17.77 -1.11 10.23
N ASN A 110 17.95 -0.01 9.48
CA ASN A 110 16.87 0.69 8.82
C ASN A 110 17.34 1.07 7.41
N LYS A 111 16.86 0.35 6.41
CA LYS A 111 17.21 0.55 5.00
C LYS A 111 16.07 1.26 4.30
N VAL A 112 16.28 2.53 3.98
CA VAL A 112 15.30 3.37 3.30
C VAL A 112 15.53 3.30 1.80
N LEU A 113 14.46 3.05 1.05
CA LEU A 113 14.40 3.15 -0.41
C LEU A 113 13.55 4.37 -0.75
N THR A 114 14.08 5.25 -1.58
CA THR A 114 13.40 6.45 -2.08
C THR A 114 13.00 6.21 -3.53
N ILE A 115 11.72 6.19 -3.79
CA ILE A 115 11.14 5.90 -5.10
C ILE A 115 10.86 7.22 -5.82
N GLU A 116 11.66 7.49 -6.85
CA GLU A 116 11.46 8.62 -7.74
C GLU A 116 10.53 8.23 -8.89
N SER A 117 9.50 9.02 -9.11
CA SER A 117 8.49 8.76 -10.13
C SER A 117 7.89 10.08 -10.62
N ASN A 118 7.04 10.00 -11.63
CA ASN A 118 6.25 11.14 -12.09
C ASN A 118 5.02 11.43 -11.22
N ALA A 119 4.92 10.84 -10.01
CA ALA A 119 3.83 11.09 -9.09
C ALA A 119 3.77 12.56 -8.66
N THR A 120 2.57 13.13 -8.61
CA THR A 120 2.35 14.55 -8.28
C THR A 120 2.72 14.91 -6.84
N ALA A 121 2.69 13.93 -5.93
CA ALA A 121 3.07 14.12 -4.52
C ALA A 121 4.60 14.13 -4.28
N GLY A 122 5.41 13.89 -5.34
CA GLY A 122 6.86 13.77 -5.23
C GLY A 122 7.32 12.34 -4.90
N PRO A 123 8.59 12.18 -4.44
CA PRO A 123 9.16 10.88 -4.12
C PRO A 123 8.42 10.19 -2.98
N ALA A 124 8.25 8.87 -3.11
CA ALA A 124 7.73 8.02 -2.04
C ALA A 124 8.87 7.26 -1.37
N THR A 125 8.68 6.81 -0.13
CA THR A 125 9.69 6.04 0.60
C THR A 125 9.10 4.77 1.18
N VAL A 126 9.90 3.69 1.15
CA VAL A 126 9.64 2.46 1.90
C VAL A 126 10.90 2.06 2.66
N SER A 127 10.76 1.24 3.69
CA SER A 127 11.90 0.84 4.52
C SER A 127 11.85 -0.63 4.92
N LEU A 128 13.05 -1.25 4.97
CA LEU A 128 13.30 -2.53 5.63
C LEU A 128 13.90 -2.24 7.00
N VAL A 129 13.31 -2.77 8.05
CA VAL A 129 13.81 -2.62 9.42
C VAL A 129 13.95 -3.98 10.08
N GLY A 130 14.87 -4.11 11.01
CA GLY A 130 15.11 -5.34 11.76
C GLY A 130 16.50 -5.36 12.34
N GLU A 131 16.88 -6.48 12.96
CA GLU A 131 18.15 -6.65 13.66
C GLU A 131 19.03 -7.67 12.95
N VAL A 132 20.29 -7.32 12.77
CA VAL A 132 21.34 -8.26 12.33
C VAL A 132 22.09 -8.74 13.55
N LYS A 133 22.07 -10.06 13.81
CA LYS A 133 22.74 -10.72 14.92
C LYS A 133 24.02 -11.43 14.47
N GLU A 134 24.90 -11.73 15.41
CA GLU A 134 26.08 -12.55 15.11
C GLU A 134 25.70 -13.90 14.48
N ALA A 135 26.56 -14.37 13.56
CA ALA A 135 26.38 -15.64 12.88
C ALA A 135 26.55 -16.81 13.90
N GLY A 136 25.54 -17.16 14.59
CA GLY A 136 25.51 -18.18 15.65
C GLY A 136 24.40 -17.93 16.67
N ALA A 137 23.99 -16.68 16.84
CA ALA A 137 22.88 -16.31 17.73
C ALA A 137 21.49 -16.49 17.09
N ALA A 138 21.41 -16.52 15.76
CA ALA A 138 20.14 -16.66 15.04
C ALA A 138 19.59 -18.10 15.02
N ALA A 139 20.44 -19.10 15.22
CA ALA A 139 20.03 -20.52 15.25
C ALA A 139 19.23 -20.90 16.52
N ALA A 140 19.33 -20.09 17.57
CA ALA A 140 18.64 -20.38 18.86
C ALA A 140 17.19 -19.87 18.90
N ALA A 141 16.77 -18.99 17.98
CA ALA A 141 15.44 -18.39 18.00
C ALA A 141 14.39 -19.14 17.16
N SER A 142 14.78 -20.11 16.34
CA SER A 142 13.88 -20.86 15.45
C SER A 142 13.38 -22.20 16.02
N THR A 143 13.75 -22.59 17.27
CA THR A 143 13.42 -23.91 17.83
C THR A 143 12.31 -23.89 18.89
N THR A 144 11.57 -22.81 19.07
CA THR A 144 10.49 -22.78 20.05
C THR A 144 9.15 -22.41 19.41
N LYS A 145 8.65 -23.27 18.50
CA LYS A 145 7.23 -23.40 18.26
C LYS A 145 6.87 -24.72 17.60
N ALA A 146 6.94 -25.79 18.40
CA ALA A 146 6.23 -27.03 18.12
C ALA A 146 5.93 -27.70 19.45
N ASN A 147 4.77 -27.43 20.03
CA ASN A 147 3.94 -28.36 20.77
C ASN A 147 2.56 -27.77 20.99
#